data_db65d569c74c1376aa2f92933a4e382c
#
_entry.id   db65d569c74c1376aa2f92933a4e382c
#
_cell.length_a   1.000
_cell.length_b   1.000
_cell.length_c   1.000
_cell.angle_alpha   90.00
_cell.angle_beta   90.00
_cell.angle_gamma   90.00
#
_symmetry.space_group_name_H-M   'P 1'
#
loop_
_entity.id
_entity.type
_entity.pdbx_description
1 polymer ?
#
loop_
_entity_poly.entity_id
_entity_poly.type
_entity_poly.pdbx_seq_one_letter_code
_entity_poly.pdbx_strand_id
1 'polypeptide(L)'
;MQNILFIVNDSTYSGEKTFNAVRFAINMKEEHSKDVNIKLFCFSDAILCGIAGQNPNEGFNIQQLIDILASQGAEIKLCTSCVKARGLLDAKLIDGVTLGTLDDVSEWT
;
A
#
# COMPACT_ATOMS: atom_id res chain seq x y z
N MET A 1 5.20 -0.70 -21.68
CA MET A 1 5.09 -0.90 -20.23
C MET A 1 3.65 -0.81 -19.80
N GLN A 2 3.19 -1.76 -19.00
CA GLN A 2 1.83 -1.78 -18.51
C GLN A 2 1.76 -1.09 -17.15
N ASN A 3 0.78 -0.20 -16.98
CA ASN A 3 0.53 0.46 -15.72
C ASN A 3 -0.61 -0.25 -15.00
N ILE A 4 -0.38 -0.66 -13.77
CA ILE A 4 -1.37 -1.41 -12.99
C ILE A 4 -1.59 -0.68 -11.68
N LEU A 5 -2.85 -0.34 -11.42
CA LEU A 5 -3.26 0.33 -10.19
C LEU A 5 -4.01 -0.66 -9.31
N PHE A 6 -3.50 -0.85 -8.09
CA PHE A 6 -4.19 -1.61 -7.05
C PHE A 6 -4.88 -0.62 -6.12
N ILE A 7 -6.16 -0.82 -5.89
CA ILE A 7 -6.92 -0.03 -4.91
C ILE A 7 -7.38 -1.00 -3.82
N VAL A 8 -6.97 -0.73 -2.58
CA VAL A 8 -7.33 -1.58 -1.45
C VAL A 8 -8.11 -0.77 -0.42
N ASN A 9 -9.13 -1.39 0.17
CA ASN A 9 -10.04 -0.75 1.11
C ASN A 9 -10.15 -1.48 2.44
N ASP A 10 -9.76 -2.73 2.49
CA ASP A 10 -9.96 -3.56 3.66
C ASP A 10 -8.88 -3.36 4.71
N SER A 11 -9.24 -3.68 5.96
CA SER A 11 -8.33 -3.64 7.08
C SER A 11 -7.09 -4.49 6.82
N THR A 12 -5.95 -4.01 7.33
CA THR A 12 -4.66 -4.65 7.15
C THR A 12 -4.60 -6.04 7.79
N TYR A 13 -5.23 -6.20 8.95
CA TYR A 13 -5.06 -7.41 9.75
C TYR A 13 -6.33 -8.18 10.10
N SER A 14 -7.51 -7.69 9.76
CA SER A 14 -8.76 -8.39 10.07
C SER A 14 -9.29 -9.24 8.91
N GLY A 15 -8.43 -9.57 7.97
CA GLY A 15 -8.74 -10.41 6.81
C GLY A 15 -7.50 -10.52 5.95
N GLU A 16 -7.63 -11.12 4.79
CA GLU A 16 -6.48 -11.37 3.92
C GLU A 16 -6.50 -10.59 2.61
N LYS A 17 -7.51 -9.73 2.40
CA LYS A 17 -7.65 -9.05 1.10
C LYS A 17 -6.49 -8.09 0.82
N THR A 18 -6.13 -7.25 1.77
CA THR A 18 -5.00 -6.33 1.61
C THR A 18 -3.69 -7.10 1.51
N PHE A 19 -3.51 -8.11 2.34
CA PHE A 19 -2.34 -8.98 2.31
C PHE A 19 -2.17 -9.62 0.92
N ASN A 20 -3.25 -10.19 0.39
CA ASN A 20 -3.18 -10.85 -0.91
C ASN A 20 -2.94 -9.87 -2.06
N ALA A 21 -3.52 -8.66 -1.97
CA ALA A 21 -3.28 -7.63 -2.99
C ALA A 21 -1.81 -7.24 -3.04
N VAL A 22 -1.20 -7.02 -1.88
CA VAL A 22 0.22 -6.63 -1.81
C VAL A 22 1.11 -7.78 -2.31
N ARG A 23 0.80 -9.01 -1.92
CA ARG A 23 1.54 -10.19 -2.41
C ARG A 23 1.47 -10.28 -3.93
N PHE A 24 0.27 -10.06 -4.50
CA PHE A 24 0.10 -10.13 -5.95
C PHE A 24 0.91 -9.05 -6.65
N ALA A 25 0.90 -7.82 -6.10
CA ALA A 25 1.69 -6.73 -6.67
C ALA A 25 3.19 -7.06 -6.67
N ILE A 26 3.69 -7.62 -5.57
CA ILE A 26 5.08 -8.05 -5.46
C ILE A 26 5.39 -9.12 -6.51
N ASN A 27 4.51 -10.12 -6.63
CA ASN A 27 4.68 -11.20 -7.61
C ASN A 27 4.76 -10.66 -9.03
N MET A 28 3.90 -9.70 -9.37
CA MET A 28 3.93 -9.10 -10.70
C MET A 28 5.25 -8.40 -10.97
N LYS A 29 5.81 -7.70 -9.98
CA LYS A 29 7.11 -7.07 -10.14
C LYS A 29 8.22 -8.10 -10.28
N GLU A 30 8.14 -9.22 -9.55
CA GLU A 30 9.14 -10.26 -9.65
C GLU A 30 9.12 -10.97 -11.01
N GLU A 31 7.91 -11.23 -11.54
CA GLU A 31 7.76 -11.95 -12.80
C GLU A 31 7.93 -11.07 -14.04
N HIS A 32 7.59 -9.79 -13.94
CA HIS A 32 7.51 -8.89 -15.10
C HIS A 32 8.29 -7.59 -14.92
N SER A 33 9.16 -7.52 -13.98
CA SER A 33 9.91 -6.35 -13.49
C SER A 33 9.88 -5.09 -14.35
N LYS A 34 10.46 -5.12 -15.56
CA LYS A 34 10.58 -3.95 -16.43
C LYS A 34 9.33 -3.65 -17.24
N ASP A 35 8.39 -4.60 -17.30
CA ASP A 35 7.22 -4.49 -18.15
C ASP A 35 5.99 -3.98 -17.42
N VAL A 36 6.07 -3.84 -16.10
CA VAL A 36 4.94 -3.35 -15.31
C VAL A 36 5.38 -2.21 -14.40
N ASN A 37 4.48 -1.25 -14.26
CA ASN A 37 4.62 -0.14 -13.34
C ASN A 37 3.46 -0.25 -12.34
N ILE A 38 3.79 -0.49 -11.08
CA ILE A 38 2.79 -0.78 -10.04
C ILE A 38 2.54 0.46 -9.20
N LYS A 39 1.26 0.74 -8.98
CA LYS A 39 0.82 1.80 -8.06
C LYS A 39 -0.22 1.20 -7.12
N LEU A 40 -0.08 1.51 -5.84
CA LEU A 40 -0.98 1.04 -4.79
C LEU A 40 -1.58 2.23 -4.07
N PHE A 41 -2.90 2.29 -4.02
CA PHE A 41 -3.60 3.34 -3.27
C PHE A 41 -4.48 2.70 -2.20
N CYS A 42 -4.33 3.17 -0.97
CA CYS A 42 -5.01 2.61 0.19
C CYS A 42 -6.06 3.57 0.74
N PHE A 43 -7.30 3.10 0.80
CA PHE A 43 -8.44 3.80 1.40
C PHE A 43 -8.85 3.16 2.70
N SER A 44 -9.62 3.87 3.51
CA SER A 44 -10.25 3.34 4.72
C SER A 44 -9.21 2.69 5.64
N ASP A 45 -9.52 1.57 6.25
CA ASP A 45 -8.60 0.91 7.18
C ASP A 45 -7.37 0.32 6.50
N ALA A 46 -7.37 0.21 5.16
CA ALA A 46 -6.19 -0.26 4.45
C ALA A 46 -5.00 0.70 4.61
N ILE A 47 -5.23 1.96 4.99
CA ILE A 47 -4.14 2.91 5.21
C ILE A 47 -3.15 2.43 6.27
N LEU A 48 -3.59 1.55 7.17
CA LEU A 48 -2.74 1.03 8.23
C LEU A 48 -1.55 0.23 7.68
N CYS A 49 -1.65 -0.31 6.46
CA CYS A 49 -0.54 -1.07 5.88
C CYS A 49 0.70 -0.21 5.63
N GLY A 50 0.54 1.11 5.50
CA GLY A 50 1.64 2.04 5.25
C GLY A 50 2.21 2.70 6.50
N ILE A 51 1.69 2.40 7.66
CA ILE A 51 2.17 2.97 8.92
C ILE A 51 3.35 2.16 9.43
N ALA A 52 4.44 2.83 9.81
CA ALA A 52 5.65 2.18 10.30
C ALA A 52 5.46 1.67 11.73
N GLY A 53 6.24 0.66 12.09
CA GLY A 53 6.24 0.11 13.45
C GLY A 53 5.24 -1.00 13.67
N GLN A 54 4.75 -1.63 12.62
CA GLN A 54 3.83 -2.76 12.74
C GLN A 54 4.52 -3.94 13.41
N ASN A 55 3.85 -4.53 14.37
CA ASN A 55 4.40 -5.65 15.13
C ASN A 55 3.26 -6.59 15.57
N PRO A 56 2.65 -7.32 14.62
CA PRO A 56 1.55 -8.22 14.95
C PRO A 56 2.03 -9.38 15.83
N ASN A 57 1.19 -9.82 16.75
CA ASN A 57 1.51 -10.90 17.67
C ASN A 57 1.66 -12.25 16.97
N GLU A 58 0.89 -12.44 15.91
CA GLU A 58 0.92 -13.68 15.15
C GLU A 58 0.47 -13.41 13.73
N GLY A 59 0.80 -14.33 12.84
CA GLY A 59 0.48 -14.19 11.43
C GLY A 59 1.52 -13.41 10.65
N PHE A 60 1.10 -12.77 9.58
CA PHE A 60 1.98 -12.06 8.68
C PHE A 60 2.20 -10.61 9.13
N ASN A 61 3.31 -10.03 8.70
CA ASN A 61 3.64 -8.62 8.93
C ASN A 61 3.60 -7.89 7.59
N ILE A 62 2.57 -7.09 7.39
CA ILE A 62 2.38 -6.40 6.11
C ILE A 62 3.45 -5.32 5.88
N GLN A 63 3.99 -4.73 6.93
CA GLN A 63 5.07 -3.75 6.76
C GLN A 63 6.25 -4.33 5.97
N GLN A 64 6.60 -5.58 6.23
CA GLN A 64 7.69 -6.24 5.49
C GLN A 64 7.36 -6.34 4.00
N LEU A 65 6.11 -6.65 3.67
CA LEU A 65 5.68 -6.74 2.28
C LEU A 65 5.67 -5.37 1.61
N ILE A 66 5.21 -4.34 2.32
CA ILE A 66 5.21 -2.96 1.79
C ILE A 66 6.65 -2.50 1.55
N ASP A 67 7.58 -2.82 2.47
CA ASP A 67 9.00 -2.52 2.28
C ASP A 67 9.52 -3.13 0.98
N ILE A 68 9.19 -4.38 0.72
CA ILE A 68 9.60 -5.08 -0.50
C ILE A 68 9.01 -4.38 -1.73
N LEU A 69 7.71 -4.13 -1.72
CA LEU A 69 7.03 -3.51 -2.86
C LEU A 69 7.60 -2.12 -3.16
N ALA A 70 7.84 -1.31 -2.13
CA ALA A 70 8.44 0.01 -2.29
C ALA A 70 9.85 -0.10 -2.86
N SER A 71 10.64 -1.07 -2.41
CA SER A 71 12.00 -1.27 -2.91
C SER A 71 12.02 -1.71 -4.38
N GLN A 72 10.93 -2.28 -4.86
CA GLN A 72 10.77 -2.66 -6.26
C GLN A 72 10.37 -1.49 -7.16
N GLY A 73 10.21 -0.29 -6.60
CA GLY A 73 9.89 0.92 -7.35
C GLY A 73 8.41 1.24 -7.47
N ALA A 74 7.53 0.52 -6.78
CA ALA A 74 6.11 0.83 -6.80
C ALA A 74 5.83 2.14 -6.06
N GLU A 75 4.83 2.89 -6.54
CA GLU A 75 4.36 4.07 -5.83
C GLU A 75 3.23 3.64 -4.91
N ILE A 76 3.34 4.01 -3.64
CA ILE A 76 2.37 3.61 -2.61
C ILE A 76 1.88 4.86 -1.92
N LYS A 77 0.57 5.10 -1.96
CA LYS A 77 -0.04 6.26 -1.32
C LYS A 77 -1.21 5.87 -0.44
N LEU A 78 -1.33 6.59 0.68
CA LEU A 78 -2.44 6.42 1.62
C LEU A 78 -3.40 7.61 1.47
N CYS A 79 -4.69 7.33 1.49
CA CYS A 79 -5.71 8.38 1.40
C CYS A 79 -5.58 9.35 2.57
N THR A 80 -5.28 10.62 2.27
CA THR A 80 -5.07 11.65 3.28
C THR A 80 -6.29 11.82 4.18
N SER A 81 -7.48 11.90 3.60
CA SER A 81 -8.70 12.08 4.40
C SER A 81 -8.97 10.88 5.31
N CYS A 82 -8.63 9.67 4.86
CA CYS A 82 -8.78 8.47 5.67
C CYS A 82 -7.79 8.45 6.83
N VAL A 83 -6.56 8.89 6.60
CA VAL A 83 -5.53 9.02 7.63
C VAL A 83 -5.96 10.07 8.66
N LYS A 84 -6.45 11.22 8.18
CA LYS A 84 -6.90 12.31 9.03
C LYS A 84 -8.10 11.89 9.88
N ALA A 85 -9.06 11.19 9.30
CA ALA A 85 -10.26 10.74 10.01
C ALA A 85 -9.93 9.80 11.17
N ARG A 86 -8.78 9.16 11.12
CA ARG A 86 -8.32 8.21 12.15
C ARG A 86 -7.29 8.81 13.10
N GLY A 87 -7.04 10.13 12.97
CA GLY A 87 -6.10 10.81 13.86
C GLY A 87 -4.64 10.42 13.64
N LEU A 88 -4.28 10.03 12.43
CA LEU A 88 -2.97 9.45 12.14
C LEU A 88 -2.07 10.35 11.29
N LEU A 89 -2.40 11.65 11.14
CA LEU A 89 -1.58 12.54 10.32
C LEU A 89 -0.13 12.65 10.80
N ASP A 90 0.11 12.48 12.10
CA ASP A 90 1.44 12.55 12.68
C ASP A 90 2.15 11.19 12.76
N ALA A 91 1.50 10.13 12.32
CA ALA A 91 2.10 8.80 12.36
C ALA A 91 3.24 8.71 11.35
N LYS A 92 4.30 7.98 11.73
CA LYS A 92 5.42 7.74 10.83
C LYS A 92 5.00 6.73 9.76
N LEU A 93 5.22 7.10 8.49
CA LEU A 93 4.95 6.20 7.37
C LEU A 93 6.19 5.37 7.06
N ILE A 94 5.97 4.20 6.46
CA ILE A 94 7.04 3.35 5.96
C ILE A 94 7.81 4.12 4.87
N ASP A 95 9.12 3.95 4.79
CA ASP A 95 9.92 4.61 3.75
C ASP A 95 9.38 4.24 2.36
N GLY A 96 9.16 5.25 1.54
CA GLY A 96 8.61 5.05 0.20
C GLY A 96 7.09 5.18 0.14
N VAL A 97 6.41 5.28 1.28
CA VAL A 97 4.96 5.49 1.34
C VAL A 97 4.68 6.97 1.59
N THR A 98 3.74 7.53 0.85
CA THR A 98 3.35 8.94 0.98
C THR A 98 1.83 9.06 1.10
N LEU A 99 1.37 10.26 1.41
CA LEU A 99 -0.06 10.57 1.43
C LEU A 99 -0.51 10.97 0.02
N GLY A 100 -1.75 10.67 -0.31
CA GLY A 100 -2.32 11.03 -1.60
C GLY A 100 -3.78 11.43 -1.50
N THR A 101 -4.35 11.81 -2.64
CA THR A 101 -5.72 12.29 -2.73
C THR A 101 -6.46 11.54 -3.86
N LEU A 102 -7.76 11.80 -3.97
CA LEU A 102 -8.55 11.26 -5.08
C LEU A 102 -8.01 11.75 -6.43
N ASP A 103 -7.41 12.95 -6.47
CA ASP A 103 -6.81 13.44 -7.70
C ASP A 103 -5.67 12.54 -8.16
N ASP A 104 -4.88 12.03 -7.22
CA ASP A 104 -3.81 11.07 -7.56
C ASP A 104 -4.39 9.79 -8.18
N VAL A 105 -5.48 9.28 -7.60
CA VAL A 105 -6.13 8.08 -8.12
C VAL A 105 -6.65 8.32 -9.53
N SER A 106 -7.28 9.48 -9.74
CA SER A 106 -7.81 9.85 -11.05
C SER A 106 -6.70 9.94 -12.09
N GLU A 107 -5.56 10.52 -11.73
CA GLU A 107 -4.42 10.62 -12.65
C GLU A 107 -3.82 9.25 -12.95
N TRP A 108 -3.85 8.35 -11.98
CA TRP A 108 -3.25 7.02 -12.13
C TRP A 108 -4.07 6.06 -13.00
N THR A 109 -5.35 6.35 -13.19
CA THR A 109 -6.21 5.47 -14.01
C THR A 109 -6.18 5.82 -15.53
#